data_739db2868227eed709910b82d231f103
#
_entry.id   739db2868227eed709910b82d231f103
#
_cell.length_a   1.000
_cell.length_b   1.000
_cell.length_c   1.000
_cell.angle_alpha   90.00
_cell.angle_beta   90.00
_cell.angle_gamma   90.00
#
_symmetry.space_group_name_H-M   'P 1'
#
loop_
_entity.id
_entity.type
_entity.pdbx_description
1 polymer ?
#
loop_
_entity_poly.entity_id
_entity_poly.type
_entity_poly.pdbx_seq_one_letter_code
_entity_poly.pdbx_strand_id
1 'polypeptide(L)'
;MSLQPQYGVFDSLHFAIRGDTVILRGKASRPTLKSGVENSVKRIEGVNNVINEIEVLPVSANDDRLRAAVYRSIYGYPAFERYTGNRGGPRGVPAVARAAGGITNDPPMGFHAIHIIVENGNVTLTGLVDSDMDLAIAGMRANSVPRVFSVDNDLQVATKA
;
A
#
# COMPACT_ATOMS: atom_id res chain seq x y z
N MET A 1 16.76 -2.78 4.28
CA MET A 1 16.42 -4.19 4.44
C MET A 1 14.97 -4.44 4.03
N SER A 2 14.78 -5.43 3.22
CA SER A 2 13.43 -5.79 2.83
C SER A 2 12.84 -6.74 3.86
N LEU A 3 11.90 -6.25 4.64
CA LEU A 3 11.24 -7.07 5.64
C LEU A 3 10.20 -7.97 5.02
N GLN A 4 9.64 -7.55 3.89
CA GLN A 4 8.45 -8.20 3.38
C GLN A 4 8.45 -8.27 1.87
N PRO A 5 8.79 -9.39 1.31
CA PRO A 5 8.63 -9.54 -0.14
C PRO A 5 7.17 -9.42 -0.58
N GLN A 6 6.23 -9.60 0.34
CA GLN A 6 4.81 -9.56 0.01
C GLN A 6 4.12 -8.25 0.35
N TYR A 7 4.83 -7.33 1.01
CA TYR A 7 4.27 -6.04 1.34
C TYR A 7 4.10 -5.23 0.08
N GLY A 8 2.89 -4.82 -0.21
CA GLY A 8 2.56 -4.20 -1.47
C GLY A 8 1.75 -2.94 -1.35
N VAL A 9 1.27 -2.48 -2.50
CA VAL A 9 0.55 -1.22 -2.61
C VAL A 9 -0.77 -1.24 -1.83
N PHE A 10 -1.34 -2.42 -1.61
CA PHE A 10 -2.63 -2.54 -0.93
C PHE A 10 -2.51 -2.85 0.56
N ASP A 11 -1.31 -2.72 1.10
CA ASP A 11 -1.03 -2.97 2.50
C ASP A 11 -0.50 -1.71 3.16
N SER A 12 -0.74 -1.58 4.46
CA SER A 12 -0.19 -0.48 5.25
C SER A 12 0.29 -1.04 6.57
N LEU A 13 1.59 -0.94 6.82
CA LEU A 13 2.19 -1.51 8.01
C LEU A 13 2.92 -0.44 8.80
N HIS A 14 2.76 -0.50 10.10
CA HIS A 14 3.47 0.38 11.03
C HIS A 14 4.03 -0.45 12.16
N PHE A 15 5.10 0.00 12.75
CA PHE A 15 5.61 -0.67 13.92
C PHE A 15 6.15 0.34 14.92
N ALA A 16 6.08 -0.06 16.20
CA ALA A 16 6.63 0.71 17.30
C ALA A 16 7.54 -0.20 18.09
N ILE A 17 8.58 0.38 18.65
CA ILE A 17 9.56 -0.36 19.42
C ILE A 17 9.52 0.13 20.86
N ARG A 18 9.38 -0.81 21.79
CA ARG A 18 9.43 -0.53 23.22
C ARG A 18 10.42 -1.49 23.86
N GLY A 19 11.64 -1.02 24.10
CA GLY A 19 12.68 -1.88 24.64
C GLY A 19 13.01 -2.99 23.65
N ASP A 20 12.72 -4.23 24.03
CA ASP A 20 12.97 -5.39 23.18
C ASP A 20 11.68 -5.92 22.54
N THR A 21 10.58 -5.18 22.65
CA THR A 21 9.28 -5.58 22.11
C THR A 21 8.96 -4.74 20.90
N VAL A 22 8.53 -5.40 19.84
CA VAL A 22 8.06 -4.74 18.61
C VAL A 22 6.56 -4.94 18.51
N ILE A 23 5.83 -3.85 18.31
CA ILE A 23 4.39 -3.87 18.14
C ILE A 23 4.10 -3.60 16.67
N LEU A 24 3.44 -4.55 16.01
CA LEU A 24 3.08 -4.44 14.60
C LEU A 24 1.63 -4.04 14.48
N ARG A 25 1.36 -3.04 13.66
CA ARG A 25 0.01 -2.55 13.41
C ARG A 25 -0.17 -2.26 11.94
N GLY A 26 -1.42 -2.11 11.55
CA GLY A 26 -1.77 -1.74 10.20
C GLY A 26 -2.77 -2.68 9.61
N LYS A 27 -2.85 -2.66 8.29
CA LYS A 27 -3.82 -3.47 7.57
C LYS A 27 -3.12 -4.22 6.46
N ALA A 28 -3.43 -5.51 6.35
CA ALA A 28 -2.84 -6.37 5.34
C ALA A 28 -3.94 -6.92 4.45
N SER A 29 -3.68 -6.92 3.15
CA SER A 29 -4.64 -7.46 2.20
C SER A 29 -4.62 -8.99 2.18
N ARG A 30 -3.63 -9.62 2.79
CA ARG A 30 -3.49 -11.07 2.80
C ARG A 30 -3.06 -11.56 4.17
N PRO A 31 -3.61 -12.70 4.63
CA PRO A 31 -3.20 -13.26 5.93
C PRO A 31 -1.73 -13.64 5.98
N THR A 32 -1.16 -14.07 4.85
CA THR A 32 0.25 -14.46 4.80
C THR A 32 1.18 -13.29 5.09
N LEU A 33 0.75 -12.07 4.79
CA LEU A 33 1.56 -10.91 5.11
C LEU A 33 1.65 -10.72 6.62
N LYS A 34 0.53 -10.88 7.33
CA LYS A 34 0.52 -10.72 8.78
C LYS A 34 1.50 -11.66 9.46
N SER A 35 1.46 -12.93 9.10
CA SER A 35 2.37 -13.91 9.70
C SER A 35 3.79 -13.74 9.19
N GLY A 36 3.96 -13.36 7.93
CA GLY A 36 5.28 -13.14 7.37
C GLY A 36 6.02 -12.00 8.01
N VAL A 37 5.33 -10.90 8.30
CA VAL A 37 5.95 -9.77 8.99
C VAL A 37 6.39 -10.19 10.38
N GLU A 38 5.53 -10.88 11.11
CA GLU A 38 5.87 -11.34 12.44
C GLU A 38 7.12 -12.22 12.43
N ASN A 39 7.18 -13.18 11.51
CA ASN A 39 8.32 -14.08 11.42
C ASN A 39 9.60 -13.35 11.07
N SER A 40 9.51 -12.35 10.19
CA SER A 40 10.68 -11.56 9.81
C SER A 40 11.20 -10.74 10.98
N VAL A 41 10.29 -10.13 11.75
CA VAL A 41 10.68 -9.28 12.86
C VAL A 41 11.28 -10.12 14.00
N LYS A 42 10.77 -11.32 14.21
CA LYS A 42 11.29 -12.21 15.25
C LYS A 42 12.75 -12.60 15.02
N ARG A 43 13.21 -12.52 13.78
CA ARG A 43 14.60 -12.87 13.45
C ARG A 43 15.58 -11.74 13.69
N ILE A 44 15.08 -10.56 14.00
CA ILE A 44 15.95 -9.40 14.20
C ILE A 44 16.60 -9.51 15.57
N GLU A 45 17.91 -9.34 15.59
CA GLU A 45 18.65 -9.41 16.83
C GLU A 45 18.20 -8.30 17.76
N GLY A 46 17.99 -8.65 19.04
CA GLY A 46 17.53 -7.69 20.03
C GLY A 46 16.01 -7.68 20.22
N VAL A 47 15.28 -8.37 19.35
CA VAL A 47 13.83 -8.46 19.48
C VAL A 47 13.49 -9.73 20.25
N ASN A 48 12.90 -9.59 21.43
CA ASN A 48 12.52 -10.72 22.25
C ASN A 48 11.02 -11.00 22.19
N ASN A 49 10.22 -9.97 21.94
CA ASN A 49 8.77 -10.12 21.88
C ASN A 49 8.21 -9.39 20.69
N VAL A 50 7.21 -9.97 20.05
CA VAL A 50 6.49 -9.34 18.96
C VAL A 50 5.00 -9.40 19.28
N ILE A 51 4.36 -8.23 19.28
CA ILE A 51 2.91 -8.13 19.43
C ILE A 51 2.36 -7.81 18.06
N ASN A 52 1.60 -8.72 17.49
CA ASN A 52 1.12 -8.59 16.12
C ASN A 52 -0.35 -8.19 16.13
N GLU A 53 -0.60 -6.90 15.93
CA GLU A 53 -1.93 -6.34 15.88
C GLU A 53 -2.34 -5.96 14.47
N ILE A 54 -1.69 -6.53 13.47
CA ILE A 54 -2.04 -6.28 12.08
C ILE A 54 -3.42 -6.85 11.80
N GLU A 55 -4.27 -6.03 11.20
CA GLU A 55 -5.60 -6.43 10.82
C GLU A 55 -5.60 -6.95 9.39
N VAL A 56 -6.15 -8.15 9.18
CA VAL A 56 -6.29 -8.68 7.83
C VAL A 56 -7.61 -8.21 7.26
N LEU A 57 -7.57 -7.59 6.09
CA LEU A 57 -8.77 -7.06 5.47
C LEU A 57 -9.69 -8.20 5.01
N PRO A 58 -11.01 -7.98 5.08
CA PRO A 58 -11.96 -9.01 4.64
C PRO A 58 -11.82 -9.33 3.16
N VAL A 59 -12.12 -10.56 2.81
CA VAL A 59 -12.17 -10.97 1.40
C VAL A 59 -13.43 -10.37 0.79
N SER A 60 -13.28 -9.60 -0.29
CA SER A 60 -14.41 -8.94 -0.93
C SER A 60 -14.08 -8.70 -2.40
N ALA A 61 -14.88 -9.27 -3.28
CA ALA A 61 -14.69 -9.08 -4.72
C ALA A 61 -14.92 -7.62 -5.11
N ASN A 62 -15.82 -6.93 -4.45
CA ASN A 62 -16.06 -5.52 -4.72
C ASN A 62 -14.85 -4.68 -4.33
N ASP A 63 -14.28 -4.96 -3.15
CA ASP A 63 -13.10 -4.22 -2.71
C ASP A 63 -11.92 -4.50 -3.62
N ASP A 64 -11.80 -5.72 -4.14
CA ASP A 64 -10.74 -6.06 -5.08
C ASP A 64 -10.86 -5.25 -6.36
N ARG A 65 -12.08 -5.11 -6.87
CA ARG A 65 -12.31 -4.27 -8.05
C ARG A 65 -11.96 -2.81 -7.78
N LEU A 66 -12.30 -2.34 -6.60
CA LEU A 66 -11.95 -0.97 -6.24
C LEU A 66 -10.45 -0.78 -6.10
N ARG A 67 -9.74 -1.76 -5.55
CA ARG A 67 -8.28 -1.69 -5.48
C ARG A 67 -7.68 -1.51 -6.87
N ALA A 68 -8.15 -2.31 -7.83
CA ALA A 68 -7.66 -2.20 -9.20
C ALA A 68 -8.01 -0.85 -9.81
N ALA A 69 -9.23 -0.39 -9.62
CA ALA A 69 -9.70 0.86 -10.23
C ALA A 69 -8.99 2.07 -9.64
N VAL A 70 -8.82 2.10 -8.31
CA VAL A 70 -8.11 3.19 -7.67
C VAL A 70 -6.64 3.18 -8.06
N TYR A 71 -6.04 2.01 -8.13
CA TYR A 71 -4.66 1.88 -8.57
C TYR A 71 -4.48 2.48 -9.96
N ARG A 72 -5.35 2.11 -10.90
CA ARG A 72 -5.27 2.65 -12.26
C ARG A 72 -5.49 4.15 -12.29
N SER A 73 -6.40 4.64 -11.45
CA SER A 73 -6.69 6.07 -11.43
C SER A 73 -5.48 6.86 -10.93
N ILE A 74 -4.83 6.37 -9.90
CA ILE A 74 -3.69 7.08 -9.30
C ILE A 74 -2.43 6.89 -10.13
N TYR A 75 -2.04 5.65 -10.39
CA TYR A 75 -0.78 5.38 -11.06
C TYR A 75 -0.88 5.49 -12.58
N GLY A 76 -2.08 5.67 -13.09
CA GLY A 76 -2.26 6.03 -14.48
C GLY A 76 -1.99 7.49 -14.76
N TYR A 77 -1.89 8.33 -13.74
CA TYR A 77 -1.50 9.71 -13.91
C TYR A 77 0.00 9.74 -14.21
N PRO A 78 0.42 10.28 -15.36
CA PRO A 78 1.82 10.14 -15.77
C PRO A 78 2.84 10.67 -14.76
N ALA A 79 2.51 11.76 -14.08
CA ALA A 79 3.45 12.33 -13.11
C ALA A 79 3.67 11.44 -11.90
N PHE A 80 2.77 10.48 -11.66
CA PHE A 80 2.88 9.59 -10.50
C PHE A 80 3.66 8.32 -10.79
N GLU A 81 4.13 8.15 -12.00
CA GLU A 81 4.97 7.00 -12.32
C GLU A 81 6.23 6.97 -11.46
N ARG A 82 6.72 8.13 -11.06
CA ARG A 82 7.91 8.22 -10.22
C ARG A 82 7.69 7.65 -8.82
N TYR A 83 6.44 7.45 -8.42
CA TYR A 83 6.12 6.86 -7.12
C TYR A 83 6.10 5.34 -7.15
N THR A 84 6.45 4.75 -8.27
CA THR A 84 6.56 3.30 -8.38
C THR A 84 8.02 2.90 -8.53
N GLY A 85 8.30 1.65 -8.24
CA GLY A 85 9.65 1.11 -8.42
C GLY A 85 9.94 0.69 -9.84
N ASN A 86 9.04 0.97 -10.78
CA ASN A 86 9.19 0.55 -12.16
C ASN A 86 9.92 1.55 -13.05
N ARG A 87 10.29 2.69 -12.49
CA ARG A 87 11.00 3.70 -13.26
C ARG A 87 12.31 3.12 -13.75
N GLY A 88 12.58 3.24 -15.04
CA GLY A 88 13.77 2.66 -15.62
C GLY A 88 13.67 1.20 -15.98
N GLY A 89 12.55 0.56 -15.67
CA GLY A 89 12.35 -0.83 -16.03
C GLY A 89 11.95 -1.02 -17.49
N PRO A 90 11.57 -2.24 -17.84
CA PRO A 90 11.12 -2.51 -19.21
C PRO A 90 9.99 -1.60 -19.59
N ARG A 91 10.06 -1.09 -20.79
CA ARG A 91 9.06 -0.12 -21.22
C ARG A 91 7.79 -0.74 -21.75
N GLY A 92 7.81 -2.00 -22.01
CA GLY A 92 6.70 -2.62 -22.71
C GLY A 92 5.45 -2.77 -21.88
N VAL A 93 5.58 -2.88 -20.55
CA VAL A 93 4.43 -3.19 -19.71
C VAL A 93 4.38 -2.23 -18.53
N PRO A 94 3.54 -1.20 -18.60
CA PRO A 94 3.35 -0.32 -17.45
C PRO A 94 2.75 -1.08 -16.27
N ALA A 95 3.05 -0.63 -15.07
CA ALA A 95 2.49 -1.23 -13.87
C ALA A 95 0.96 -1.21 -13.89
N VAL A 96 0.39 -0.16 -14.45
CA VAL A 96 -1.06 -0.03 -14.56
C VAL A 96 -1.64 -1.16 -15.41
N ALA A 97 -0.98 -1.51 -16.51
CA ALA A 97 -1.47 -2.58 -17.36
C ALA A 97 -1.45 -3.92 -16.65
N ARG A 98 -0.41 -4.16 -15.83
CA ARG A 98 -0.37 -5.40 -15.05
C ARG A 98 -1.46 -5.45 -14.00
N ALA A 99 -1.73 -4.33 -13.37
CA ALA A 99 -2.77 -4.27 -12.35
C ALA A 99 -4.13 -4.58 -12.92
N ALA A 100 -4.38 -4.22 -14.17
CA ALA A 100 -5.67 -4.46 -14.80
C ALA A 100 -5.95 -5.94 -15.02
N GLY A 101 -4.94 -6.77 -15.06
CA GLY A 101 -5.10 -8.16 -15.44
C GLY A 101 -5.33 -9.15 -14.31
N GLY A 102 -4.92 -8.87 -13.09
CA GLY A 102 -5.03 -9.90 -12.07
C GLY A 102 -4.82 -9.36 -10.69
N ILE A 103 -5.54 -8.33 -10.39
CA ILE A 103 -5.23 -7.51 -9.22
C ILE A 103 -5.31 -8.26 -7.90
N THR A 104 -6.23 -9.18 -7.76
CA THR A 104 -6.44 -9.82 -6.45
C THR A 104 -5.46 -10.92 -6.15
N ASN A 105 -5.14 -11.72 -7.15
CA ASN A 105 -4.26 -12.86 -6.97
C ASN A 105 -2.82 -12.51 -7.28
N ASP A 106 -2.62 -11.42 -7.99
CA ASP A 106 -1.30 -11.02 -8.47
C ASP A 106 -1.18 -9.50 -8.39
N PRO A 107 -1.09 -8.95 -7.17
CA PRO A 107 -1.02 -7.51 -7.02
C PRO A 107 0.25 -6.95 -7.64
N PRO A 108 0.26 -5.67 -8.01
CA PRO A 108 1.44 -5.06 -8.59
C PRO A 108 2.64 -5.22 -7.68
N MET A 109 3.76 -5.59 -8.27
CA MET A 109 4.99 -5.82 -7.54
C MET A 109 5.84 -4.55 -7.54
N GLY A 110 6.79 -4.53 -6.62
CA GLY A 110 7.74 -3.45 -6.52
C GLY A 110 7.29 -2.35 -5.56
N PHE A 111 8.12 -1.33 -5.49
CA PHE A 111 7.90 -0.22 -4.57
C PHE A 111 6.76 0.69 -5.06
N HIS A 112 5.93 1.09 -4.12
CA HIS A 112 4.88 2.08 -4.37
C HIS A 112 4.87 3.05 -3.20
N ALA A 113 5.05 4.34 -3.50
CA ALA A 113 5.07 5.36 -2.45
C ALA A 113 3.68 5.64 -1.89
N ILE A 114 2.65 5.47 -2.71
CA ILE A 114 1.27 5.70 -2.30
C ILE A 114 0.62 4.33 -2.12
N HIS A 115 0.23 4.03 -0.89
CA HIS A 115 -0.46 2.78 -0.58
C HIS A 115 -1.96 3.02 -0.56
N ILE A 116 -2.69 2.06 -1.08
CA ILE A 116 -4.13 2.14 -1.28
C ILE A 116 -4.79 1.04 -0.45
N ILE A 117 -5.49 1.43 0.60
CA ILE A 117 -6.16 0.49 1.48
C ILE A 117 -7.65 0.58 1.22
N VAL A 118 -8.26 -0.53 0.84
CA VAL A 118 -9.69 -0.57 0.56
C VAL A 118 -10.36 -1.55 1.50
N GLU A 119 -11.36 -1.06 2.20
CA GLU A 119 -12.13 -1.89 3.13
C GLU A 119 -13.58 -1.45 3.08
N ASN A 120 -14.46 -2.36 2.66
CA ASN A 120 -15.91 -2.10 2.59
C ASN A 120 -16.24 -0.87 1.76
N GLY A 121 -15.50 -0.65 0.68
CA GLY A 121 -15.73 0.49 -0.21
C GLY A 121 -15.07 1.77 0.25
N ASN A 122 -14.47 1.80 1.43
CA ASN A 122 -13.75 2.97 1.92
C ASN A 122 -12.29 2.87 1.54
N VAL A 123 -11.75 3.96 1.02
CA VAL A 123 -10.36 4.01 0.56
C VAL A 123 -9.55 4.89 1.49
N THR A 124 -8.40 4.40 1.92
CA THR A 124 -7.43 5.18 2.66
C THR A 124 -6.13 5.21 1.87
N LEU A 125 -5.60 6.41 1.66
CA LEU A 125 -4.31 6.59 1.00
C LEU A 125 -3.27 6.90 2.06
N THR A 126 -2.17 6.16 2.07
CA THR A 126 -1.07 6.40 3.01
C THR A 126 0.24 6.42 2.25
N GLY A 127 1.24 7.06 2.84
CA GLY A 127 2.57 7.12 2.25
C GLY A 127 3.08 8.54 2.14
N LEU A 128 4.11 8.71 1.35
CA LEU A 128 4.78 10.02 1.19
C LEU A 128 4.71 10.47 -0.25
N VAL A 129 4.41 11.74 -0.46
CA VAL A 129 4.46 12.38 -1.77
C VAL A 129 5.33 13.62 -1.68
N ASP A 130 5.67 14.17 -2.83
CA ASP A 130 6.65 15.26 -2.90
C ASP A 130 6.05 16.63 -2.64
N SER A 131 4.75 16.81 -2.83
CA SER A 131 4.14 18.13 -2.74
C SER A 131 2.70 18.05 -2.28
N ASP A 132 2.18 19.19 -1.81
CA ASP A 132 0.77 19.31 -1.47
C ASP A 132 -0.12 19.09 -2.69
N MET A 133 0.35 19.50 -3.87
CA MET A 133 -0.41 19.30 -5.08
C MET A 133 -0.59 17.81 -5.38
N ASP A 134 0.48 17.03 -5.22
CA ASP A 134 0.40 15.59 -5.46
C ASP A 134 -0.54 14.94 -4.45
N LEU A 135 -0.51 15.39 -3.21
CA LEU A 135 -1.44 14.89 -2.19
C LEU A 135 -2.88 15.14 -2.62
N ALA A 136 -3.17 16.35 -3.08
CA ALA A 136 -4.52 16.71 -3.51
C ALA A 136 -4.94 15.92 -4.75
N ILE A 137 -4.05 15.77 -5.71
CA ILE A 137 -4.36 15.04 -6.94
C ILE A 137 -4.64 13.56 -6.63
N ALA A 138 -3.85 12.96 -5.76
CA ALA A 138 -4.08 11.56 -5.39
C ALA A 138 -5.47 11.38 -4.80
N GLY A 139 -5.86 12.27 -3.88
CA GLY A 139 -7.19 12.21 -3.28
C GLY A 139 -8.30 12.38 -4.29
N MET A 140 -8.14 13.33 -5.20
CA MET A 140 -9.14 13.56 -6.24
C MET A 140 -9.27 12.36 -7.17
N ARG A 141 -8.16 11.77 -7.55
CA ARG A 141 -8.20 10.63 -8.45
C ARG A 141 -8.82 9.41 -7.80
N ALA A 142 -8.54 9.19 -6.51
CA ALA A 142 -9.19 8.10 -5.78
C ALA A 142 -10.69 8.35 -5.68
N ASN A 143 -11.08 9.58 -5.38
CA ASN A 143 -12.48 9.92 -5.18
C ASN A 143 -13.28 9.90 -6.48
N SER A 144 -12.62 9.97 -7.63
CA SER A 144 -13.30 9.94 -8.91
C SER A 144 -13.68 8.53 -9.36
N VAL A 145 -13.21 7.51 -8.66
CA VAL A 145 -13.51 6.13 -9.02
C VAL A 145 -14.95 5.82 -8.62
N PRO A 146 -15.77 5.30 -9.55
CA PRO A 146 -17.15 4.96 -9.22
C PRO A 146 -17.21 3.91 -8.11
N ARG A 147 -18.20 4.03 -7.25
CA ARG A 147 -18.49 3.09 -6.16
C ARG A 147 -17.55 3.20 -4.98
N VAL A 148 -16.60 4.13 -5.00
CA VAL A 148 -15.84 4.45 -3.79
C VAL A 148 -16.77 5.17 -2.84
N PHE A 149 -16.91 4.64 -1.64
CA PHE A 149 -17.82 5.19 -0.65
C PHE A 149 -17.21 6.41 0.02
N SER A 150 -15.95 6.34 0.38
CA SER A 150 -15.24 7.47 0.99
C SER A 150 -13.75 7.36 0.72
N VAL A 151 -13.06 8.49 0.82
CA VAL A 151 -11.60 8.54 0.70
C VAL A 151 -11.03 9.28 1.89
N ASP A 152 -10.17 8.61 2.64
CA ASP A 152 -9.37 9.23 3.69
C ASP A 152 -7.96 9.42 3.13
N ASN A 153 -7.57 10.66 2.95
CA ASN A 153 -6.27 10.97 2.37
C ASN A 153 -5.27 11.24 3.48
N ASP A 154 -4.59 10.20 3.90
CA ASP A 154 -3.60 10.27 4.97
C ASP A 154 -2.17 10.36 4.43
N LEU A 155 -2.02 10.74 3.17
CA LEU A 155 -0.71 10.96 2.60
C LEU A 155 -0.01 12.10 3.31
N GLN A 156 1.31 12.00 3.38
CA GLN A 156 2.13 13.05 3.96
C GLN A 156 3.06 13.59 2.90
N VAL A 157 3.34 14.89 3.00
CA VAL A 157 4.28 15.53 2.10
C VAL A 157 5.67 15.41 2.71
N ALA A 158 6.62 14.91 1.91
CA ALA A 158 7.99 14.81 2.36
C ALA A 158 8.55 16.21 2.56
N THR A 159 9.00 16.51 3.79
CA THR A 159 9.60 17.80 4.05
C THR A 159 11.05 17.77 3.63
N LYS A 160 11.47 18.84 2.98
CA LYS A 160 12.86 19.00 2.67
C LYS A 160 13.56 19.53 3.90
N ALA A 161 14.59 18.85 4.28
CA ALA A 161 15.39 19.31 5.42
C ALA A 161 16.20 20.52 5.07
#